data_c43a5452297cf59bf81b53e75a0ab781
#
_entry.id   c43a5452297cf59bf81b53e75a0ab781
#
_cell.length_a   1.000
_cell.length_b   1.000
_cell.length_c   1.000
_cell.angle_alpha   90.00
_cell.angle_beta   90.00
_cell.angle_gamma   90.00
#
_symmetry.space_group_name_H-M   'P 1'
#
loop_
_entity.id
_entity.type
_entity.pdbx_description
1 polymer ?
#
loop_
_entity_poly.entity_id
_entity_poly.type
_entity_poly.pdbx_seq_one_letter_code
_entity_poly.pdbx_strand_id
1 'polypeptide(L)'
;QMQESTNEALRQLPIRLLTADYTDSSKAKAMNLAMKATADTPYDMIVIMDADNTTDPDFLSEINRAFQAGEKAIQAHRTAKNMNTDVAVLDAASEEINNSIFRSGHIALGLSSALIGSGMALEACWFRQHIHLLETAGEDKEMEALLLKQRIHIEYLEHVYVKDEKTQKKEGIKNQRKRWIAAQFDSLVRALPDFPKELLRGNIDYCDKVFQWTLLPRIILIFCTFFFTILVTLVSPYSSIKWWILAFALFLALFTAIPGHLLNKQLLRAIFQLPSLLLGIASNLFKLKGANKKFIHTEHGNKGRSEY
;
A
#
# COMPACT_ATOMS: atom_id res chain seq x y z
N GLN A 1 22.69 5.37 -0.81
CA GLN A 1 23.16 6.73 -0.44
C GLN A 1 22.79 7.67 -1.58
N MET A 2 22.26 8.84 -1.27
CA MET A 2 22.00 9.90 -2.27
C MET A 2 23.33 10.44 -2.79
N GLN A 3 23.30 11.01 -4.01
CA GLN A 3 24.46 11.70 -4.58
C GLN A 3 24.77 12.96 -3.74
N GLU A 4 26.04 13.30 -3.56
CA GLU A 4 26.43 14.46 -2.74
C GLU A 4 25.86 15.78 -3.30
N SER A 5 25.78 15.92 -4.61
CA SER A 5 25.11 17.07 -5.25
C SER A 5 23.64 17.22 -4.84
N THR A 6 22.93 16.11 -4.66
CA THR A 6 21.53 16.10 -4.14
C THR A 6 21.50 16.53 -2.67
N ASN A 7 22.43 16.03 -1.86
CA ASN A 7 22.52 16.42 -0.45
C ASN A 7 22.83 17.93 -0.30
N GLU A 8 23.72 18.47 -1.14
CA GLU A 8 24.02 19.90 -1.16
C GLU A 8 22.81 20.75 -1.52
N ALA A 9 22.05 20.34 -2.55
CA ALA A 9 20.79 21.02 -2.91
C ALA A 9 19.75 20.97 -1.78
N LEU A 10 19.61 19.82 -1.10
CA LEU A 10 18.70 19.67 0.02
C LEU A 10 19.08 20.54 1.24
N ARG A 11 20.38 20.74 1.50
CA ARG A 11 20.86 21.62 2.59
C ARG A 11 20.50 23.09 2.39
N GLN A 12 20.19 23.50 1.14
CA GLN A 12 19.74 24.87 0.84
C GLN A 12 18.25 25.09 1.12
N LEU A 13 17.49 24.01 1.32
CA LEU A 13 16.07 24.11 1.63
C LEU A 13 15.85 24.29 3.15
N PRO A 14 14.74 24.89 3.58
CA PRO A 14 14.40 25.05 4.99
C PRO A 14 13.94 23.73 5.62
N ILE A 15 14.77 22.69 5.49
CA ILE A 15 14.51 21.33 6.00
C ILE A 15 15.64 20.87 6.89
N ARG A 16 15.37 19.91 7.76
CA ARG A 16 16.40 19.22 8.56
C ARG A 16 16.78 17.91 7.85
N LEU A 17 17.97 17.90 7.24
CA LEU A 17 18.53 16.70 6.62
C LEU A 17 19.19 15.83 7.70
N LEU A 18 18.70 14.59 7.85
CA LEU A 18 19.27 13.59 8.74
C LEU A 18 20.01 12.53 7.93
N THR A 19 21.25 12.29 8.27
CA THR A 19 22.05 11.22 7.67
C THR A 19 21.96 9.97 8.53
N ALA A 20 21.52 8.86 7.94
CA ALA A 20 21.50 7.56 8.59
C ALA A 20 22.75 6.77 8.23
N ASP A 21 23.51 6.35 9.23
CA ASP A 21 24.67 5.46 9.08
C ASP A 21 24.29 4.06 9.55
N TYR A 22 23.55 3.33 8.71
CA TYR A 22 23.13 1.97 8.97
C TYR A 22 23.69 1.04 7.89
N THR A 23 24.29 -0.06 8.29
CA THR A 23 24.70 -1.16 7.37
C THR A 23 23.49 -1.78 6.68
N ASP A 24 22.38 -1.96 7.43
CA ASP A 24 21.07 -2.39 6.92
C ASP A 24 20.04 -1.27 7.17
N SER A 25 19.74 -0.50 6.13
CA SER A 25 18.76 0.58 6.19
C SER A 25 17.33 0.07 5.97
N SER A 26 16.37 0.63 6.70
CA SER A 26 14.93 0.44 6.48
C SER A 26 14.19 1.74 6.71
N LYS A 27 12.97 1.86 6.17
CA LYS A 27 12.11 3.03 6.39
C LYS A 27 11.79 3.19 7.88
N ALA A 28 11.51 2.10 8.59
CA ALA A 28 11.27 2.10 10.04
C ALA A 28 12.47 2.70 10.81
N LYS A 29 13.70 2.30 10.47
CA LYS A 29 14.91 2.86 11.10
C LYS A 29 15.08 4.35 10.82
N ALA A 30 14.80 4.80 9.58
CA ALA A 30 14.86 6.21 9.22
C ALA A 30 13.82 7.04 9.98
N MET A 31 12.58 6.54 10.09
CA MET A 31 11.54 7.19 10.88
C MET A 31 11.88 7.24 12.38
N ASN A 32 12.46 6.17 12.93
CA ASN A 32 12.91 6.16 14.33
C ASN A 32 14.03 7.18 14.58
N LEU A 33 14.99 7.31 13.63
CA LEU A 33 16.01 8.36 13.68
C LEU A 33 15.39 9.76 13.69
N ALA A 34 14.41 10.00 12.81
CA ALA A 34 13.70 11.28 12.77
C ALA A 34 13.00 11.59 14.08
N MET A 35 12.33 10.61 14.70
CA MET A 35 11.66 10.78 15.99
C MET A 35 12.65 11.08 17.12
N LYS A 36 13.80 10.42 17.15
CA LYS A 36 14.88 10.75 18.12
C LYS A 36 15.44 12.15 17.91
N ALA A 37 15.66 12.54 16.66
CA ALA A 37 16.20 13.86 16.31
C ALA A 37 15.23 15.02 16.61
N THR A 38 13.93 14.75 16.78
CA THR A 38 12.87 15.71 17.08
C THR A 38 12.24 15.47 18.44
N ALA A 39 12.93 14.78 19.37
CA ALA A 39 12.37 14.39 20.66
C ALA A 39 11.88 15.59 21.48
N ASP A 40 12.61 16.70 21.46
CA ASP A 40 12.32 17.90 22.24
C ASP A 40 11.30 18.83 21.56
N THR A 41 10.82 18.49 20.35
CA THR A 41 9.85 19.33 19.65
C THR A 41 8.45 18.75 19.82
N PRO A 42 7.51 19.51 20.40
CA PRO A 42 6.13 19.07 20.56
C PRO A 42 5.41 19.15 19.21
N TYR A 43 5.16 18.01 18.60
CA TYR A 43 4.29 17.88 17.44
C TYR A 43 3.02 17.13 17.83
N ASP A 44 1.88 17.49 17.26
CA ASP A 44 0.60 16.81 17.46
C ASP A 44 0.47 15.63 16.49
N MET A 45 0.92 15.83 15.24
CA MET A 45 0.85 14.85 14.17
C MET A 45 2.21 14.65 13.48
N ILE A 46 2.44 13.43 13.02
CA ILE A 46 3.56 13.07 12.15
C ILE A 46 3.00 12.67 10.81
N VAL A 47 3.44 13.33 9.75
CA VAL A 47 3.09 13.00 8.36
C VAL A 47 4.25 12.24 7.73
N ILE A 48 3.96 11.11 7.10
CA ILE A 48 4.95 10.24 6.45
C ILE A 48 4.72 10.26 4.95
N MET A 49 5.76 10.68 4.21
CA MET A 49 5.76 10.79 2.75
C MET A 49 6.97 10.08 2.17
N ASP A 50 6.85 9.53 0.96
CA ASP A 50 8.00 9.09 0.18
C ASP A 50 8.61 10.30 -0.56
N ALA A 51 9.92 10.24 -0.85
CA ALA A 51 10.67 11.39 -1.39
C ALA A 51 10.25 11.83 -2.80
N ASP A 52 9.54 10.98 -3.53
CA ASP A 52 9.01 11.21 -4.88
C ASP A 52 7.54 11.65 -4.90
N ASN A 53 6.92 11.70 -3.72
CA ASN A 53 5.52 12.10 -3.61
C ASN A 53 5.33 13.61 -3.77
N THR A 54 4.22 13.98 -4.38
CA THR A 54 3.73 15.37 -4.45
C THR A 54 2.28 15.43 -3.98
N THR A 55 1.92 16.55 -3.36
CA THR A 55 0.57 16.78 -2.83
C THR A 55 0.02 18.10 -3.34
N ASP A 56 -1.27 18.28 -3.19
CA ASP A 56 -1.92 19.55 -3.42
C ASP A 56 -1.64 20.53 -2.23
N PRO A 57 -1.73 21.86 -2.41
CA PRO A 57 -1.31 22.84 -1.40
C PRO A 57 -2.10 22.77 -0.08
N ASP A 58 -3.33 22.27 -0.11
CA ASP A 58 -4.23 22.14 1.03
C ASP A 58 -4.03 20.84 1.84
N PHE A 59 -3.14 19.96 1.39
CA PHE A 59 -2.91 18.65 2.01
C PHE A 59 -2.76 18.72 3.53
N LEU A 60 -1.86 19.57 4.04
CA LEU A 60 -1.63 19.67 5.49
C LEU A 60 -2.82 20.25 6.23
N SER A 61 -3.58 21.15 5.61
CA SER A 61 -4.80 21.70 6.23
C SER A 61 -5.91 20.67 6.34
N GLU A 62 -6.06 19.78 5.34
CA GLU A 62 -7.00 18.68 5.39
C GLU A 62 -6.62 17.62 6.45
N ILE A 63 -5.33 17.25 6.54
CA ILE A 63 -4.83 16.38 7.62
C ILE A 63 -5.13 17.01 8.99
N ASN A 64 -4.84 18.31 9.16
CA ASN A 64 -5.12 19.01 10.42
C ASN A 64 -6.62 19.05 10.74
N ARG A 65 -7.48 19.23 9.74
CA ARG A 65 -8.94 19.19 9.92
C ARG A 65 -9.41 17.83 10.44
N ALA A 66 -8.92 16.74 9.86
CA ALA A 66 -9.26 15.39 10.31
C ALA A 66 -8.75 15.15 11.75
N PHE A 67 -7.52 15.59 12.07
CA PHE A 67 -7.00 15.51 13.43
C PHE A 67 -7.84 16.30 14.43
N GLN A 68 -8.25 17.52 14.10
CA GLN A 68 -9.15 18.33 14.94
C GLN A 68 -10.54 17.70 15.10
N ALA A 69 -10.97 16.87 14.16
CA ALA A 69 -12.19 16.07 14.28
C ALA A 69 -12.02 14.84 15.20
N GLY A 70 -10.79 14.53 15.64
CA GLY A 70 -10.49 13.46 16.59
C GLY A 70 -9.76 12.25 15.99
N GLU A 71 -9.42 12.30 14.69
CA GLU A 71 -8.75 11.18 14.03
C GLU A 71 -7.28 11.11 14.44
N LYS A 72 -6.83 9.92 14.86
CA LYS A 72 -5.47 9.66 15.35
C LYS A 72 -4.56 9.01 14.32
N ALA A 73 -5.15 8.34 13.35
CA ALA A 73 -4.47 7.68 12.25
C ALA A 73 -5.24 7.96 10.95
N ILE A 74 -4.53 8.46 9.95
CA ILE A 74 -5.13 8.95 8.70
C ILE A 74 -4.32 8.41 7.53
N GLN A 75 -5.01 7.94 6.49
CA GLN A 75 -4.46 7.62 5.18
C GLN A 75 -5.05 8.54 4.13
N ALA A 76 -4.23 9.29 3.43
CA ALA A 76 -4.65 10.06 2.27
C ALA A 76 -4.72 9.19 1.00
N HIS A 77 -5.43 9.66 -0.02
CA HIS A 77 -5.63 8.97 -1.29
C HIS A 77 -4.35 9.01 -2.12
N ARG A 78 -3.62 7.89 -2.15
CA ARG A 78 -2.45 7.78 -3.02
C ARG A 78 -2.90 7.43 -4.44
N THR A 79 -2.44 8.20 -5.41
CA THR A 79 -2.75 8.04 -6.84
C THR A 79 -1.48 8.14 -7.70
N ALA A 80 -1.61 7.83 -8.99
CA ALA A 80 -0.47 7.81 -9.89
C ALA A 80 -0.05 9.22 -10.34
N LYS A 81 1.26 9.54 -10.23
CA LYS A 81 1.87 10.74 -10.80
C LYS A 81 2.11 10.60 -12.32
N ASN A 82 2.38 9.38 -12.77
CA ASN A 82 2.68 9.08 -14.17
C ASN A 82 1.91 7.85 -14.67
N MET A 83 1.49 7.90 -15.94
CA MET A 83 0.79 6.81 -16.66
C MET A 83 1.32 6.67 -18.09
N ASN A 84 2.63 6.89 -18.27
CA ASN A 84 3.30 6.94 -19.56
C ASN A 84 3.62 5.57 -20.17
N THR A 85 3.44 4.47 -19.41
CA THR A 85 3.62 3.09 -19.89
C THR A 85 2.43 2.23 -19.52
N ASP A 86 2.20 1.13 -20.27
CA ASP A 86 1.13 0.18 -19.95
C ASP A 86 1.31 -0.43 -18.55
N VAL A 87 2.56 -0.59 -18.11
CA VAL A 87 2.93 -1.10 -16.79
C VAL A 87 2.51 -0.12 -15.70
N ALA A 88 2.78 1.18 -15.88
CA ALA A 88 2.37 2.23 -14.95
C ALA A 88 0.83 2.37 -14.88
N VAL A 89 0.14 2.23 -16.00
CA VAL A 89 -1.34 2.24 -16.06
C VAL A 89 -1.94 1.06 -15.29
N LEU A 90 -1.39 -0.15 -15.45
CA LEU A 90 -1.85 -1.31 -14.67
C LEU A 90 -1.61 -1.15 -13.18
N ASP A 91 -0.48 -0.56 -12.79
CA ASP A 91 -0.17 -0.31 -11.40
C ASP A 91 -1.09 0.77 -10.81
N ALA A 92 -1.34 1.86 -11.56
CA ALA A 92 -2.31 2.88 -11.20
C ALA A 92 -3.73 2.30 -11.01
N ALA A 93 -4.23 1.53 -11.98
CA ALA A 93 -5.53 0.89 -11.87
C ALA A 93 -5.59 -0.10 -10.69
N SER A 94 -4.52 -0.85 -10.44
CA SER A 94 -4.42 -1.75 -9.29
C SER A 94 -4.48 -1.00 -7.97
N GLU A 95 -3.89 0.19 -7.88
CA GLU A 95 -3.96 1.02 -6.69
C GLU A 95 -5.35 1.60 -6.47
N GLU A 96 -5.99 2.12 -7.52
CA GLU A 96 -7.36 2.65 -7.41
C GLU A 96 -8.37 1.57 -7.01
N ILE A 97 -8.21 0.33 -7.47
CA ILE A 97 -9.02 -0.79 -6.98
C ILE A 97 -8.79 -1.03 -5.47
N ASN A 98 -7.55 -0.88 -4.98
CA ASN A 98 -7.27 -0.98 -3.54
C ASN A 98 -7.86 0.21 -2.78
N ASN A 99 -7.78 1.42 -3.33
CA ASN A 99 -8.41 2.62 -2.76
C ASN A 99 -9.91 2.41 -2.61
N SER A 100 -10.58 1.93 -3.65
CA SER A 100 -12.02 1.68 -3.64
C SER A 100 -12.41 0.57 -2.65
N ILE A 101 -11.74 -0.59 -2.66
CA ILE A 101 -12.17 -1.76 -1.87
C ILE A 101 -11.68 -1.66 -0.42
N PHE A 102 -10.36 -1.52 -0.21
CA PHE A 102 -9.74 -1.64 1.12
C PHE A 102 -9.59 -0.33 1.89
N ARG A 103 -10.04 0.79 1.33
CA ARG A 103 -10.05 2.11 1.98
C ARG A 103 -11.44 2.70 1.98
N SER A 104 -11.89 3.31 0.88
CA SER A 104 -13.21 3.94 0.78
C SER A 104 -14.35 2.97 1.14
N GLY A 105 -14.34 1.75 0.59
CA GLY A 105 -15.34 0.72 0.88
C GLY A 105 -15.32 0.25 2.35
N HIS A 106 -14.14 0.16 2.98
CA HIS A 106 -14.04 -0.19 4.41
C HIS A 106 -14.59 0.93 5.28
N ILE A 107 -14.23 2.18 5.02
CA ILE A 107 -14.80 3.34 5.73
C ILE A 107 -16.34 3.36 5.61
N ALA A 108 -16.87 3.11 4.41
CA ALA A 108 -18.33 3.03 4.22
C ALA A 108 -19.02 1.92 5.02
N LEU A 109 -18.27 0.88 5.41
CA LEU A 109 -18.73 -0.20 6.29
C LEU A 109 -18.44 0.05 7.78
N GLY A 110 -17.84 1.19 8.14
CA GLY A 110 -17.42 1.50 9.51
C GLY A 110 -16.17 0.74 9.96
N LEU A 111 -15.37 0.24 9.00
CA LEU A 111 -14.09 -0.42 9.23
C LEU A 111 -12.93 0.52 8.90
N SER A 112 -11.75 0.23 9.44
CA SER A 112 -10.54 1.01 9.20
C SER A 112 -10.00 0.85 7.79
N SER A 113 -9.48 1.94 7.27
CA SER A 113 -8.70 1.98 6.03
C SER A 113 -7.41 1.16 6.13
N ALA A 114 -6.84 0.79 4.97
CA ALA A 114 -5.50 0.24 4.88
C ALA A 114 -4.44 1.34 4.76
N LEU A 115 -3.35 1.23 5.53
CA LEU A 115 -2.15 2.05 5.35
C LEU A 115 -1.32 1.56 4.13
N ILE A 116 -0.57 2.47 3.51
CA ILE A 116 0.26 2.17 2.32
C ILE A 116 1.68 2.72 2.41
N GLY A 117 2.12 3.04 3.61
CA GLY A 117 3.49 3.50 3.85
C GLY A 117 3.76 4.96 3.50
N SER A 118 2.91 5.62 2.73
CA SER A 118 3.07 7.02 2.31
C SER A 118 1.75 7.76 2.26
N GLY A 119 1.76 9.08 2.45
CA GLY A 119 0.54 9.88 2.55
C GLY A 119 -0.27 9.52 3.78
N MET A 120 0.38 9.13 4.86
CA MET A 120 -0.26 8.80 6.13
C MET A 120 0.15 9.77 7.21
N ALA A 121 -0.78 10.03 8.13
CA ALA A 121 -0.55 10.88 9.29
C ALA A 121 -0.97 10.14 10.56
N LEU A 122 -0.19 10.29 11.62
CA LEU A 122 -0.36 9.60 12.89
C LEU A 122 -0.18 10.55 14.04
N GLU A 123 -0.95 10.36 15.13
CA GLU A 123 -0.77 11.09 16.38
C GLU A 123 0.69 10.94 16.85
N ALA A 124 1.38 12.05 17.07
CA ALA A 124 2.82 12.05 17.35
C ALA A 124 3.18 11.30 18.63
N CYS A 125 2.34 11.42 19.66
CA CYS A 125 2.55 10.71 20.93
C CYS A 125 2.51 9.20 20.70
N TRP A 126 1.47 8.71 20.04
CA TRP A 126 1.34 7.28 19.70
C TRP A 126 2.51 6.79 18.83
N PHE A 127 2.86 7.55 17.79
CA PHE A 127 3.92 7.15 16.87
C PHE A 127 5.29 7.06 17.56
N ARG A 128 5.65 8.03 18.41
CA ARG A 128 6.89 8.00 19.20
C ARG A 128 7.00 6.78 20.11
N GLN A 129 5.86 6.37 20.70
CA GLN A 129 5.81 5.22 21.60
C GLN A 129 5.95 3.88 20.86
N HIS A 130 5.61 3.81 19.57
CA HIS A 130 5.50 2.54 18.86
C HIS A 130 6.52 2.36 17.72
N ILE A 131 7.14 3.44 17.23
CA ILE A 131 8.06 3.37 16.08
C ILE A 131 9.24 2.40 16.30
N HIS A 132 9.71 2.23 17.52
CA HIS A 132 10.80 1.34 17.86
C HIS A 132 10.43 -0.15 17.78
N LEU A 133 9.13 -0.48 17.70
CA LEU A 133 8.61 -1.84 17.56
C LEU A 133 8.57 -2.32 16.11
N LEU A 134 8.74 -1.40 15.15
CA LEU A 134 8.68 -1.72 13.72
C LEU A 134 10.02 -2.31 13.27
N GLU A 135 9.99 -3.54 12.78
CA GLU A 135 11.21 -4.31 12.48
C GLU A 135 11.37 -4.65 10.99
N THR A 136 10.25 -4.74 10.25
CA THR A 136 10.26 -5.28 8.89
C THR A 136 10.21 -4.18 7.82
N ALA A 137 10.34 -4.58 6.56
CA ALA A 137 10.16 -3.70 5.40
C ALA A 137 8.66 -3.50 5.05
N GLY A 138 7.75 -4.03 5.86
CA GLY A 138 6.30 -3.82 5.80
C GLY A 138 5.84 -3.03 7.03
N GLU A 139 6.51 -1.94 7.34
CA GLU A 139 6.26 -1.08 8.50
C GLU A 139 4.83 -0.54 8.55
N ASP A 140 4.21 -0.29 7.37
CA ASP A 140 2.82 0.11 7.22
C ASP A 140 1.86 -0.94 7.82
N LYS A 141 2.08 -2.22 7.51
CA LYS A 141 1.26 -3.33 8.03
C LYS A 141 1.49 -3.61 9.51
N GLU A 142 2.72 -3.43 9.97
CA GLU A 142 3.01 -3.52 11.42
C GLU A 142 2.29 -2.39 12.17
N MET A 143 2.28 -1.17 11.62
CA MET A 143 1.51 -0.05 12.19
C MET A 143 0.01 -0.31 12.19
N GLU A 144 -0.55 -0.83 11.07
CA GLU A 144 -1.97 -1.25 11.03
C GLU A 144 -2.30 -2.21 12.17
N ALA A 145 -1.51 -3.27 12.34
CA ALA A 145 -1.73 -4.26 13.39
C ALA A 145 -1.72 -3.64 14.79
N LEU A 146 -0.76 -2.73 15.07
CA LEU A 146 -0.64 -2.05 16.36
C LEU A 146 -1.81 -1.10 16.64
N LEU A 147 -2.21 -0.30 15.65
CA LEU A 147 -3.35 0.62 15.73
C LEU A 147 -4.64 -0.13 16.01
N LEU A 148 -4.96 -1.13 15.19
CA LEU A 148 -6.21 -1.88 15.28
C LEU A 148 -6.29 -2.75 16.56
N LYS A 149 -5.17 -3.27 17.05
CA LYS A 149 -5.10 -3.97 18.33
C LYS A 149 -5.43 -3.04 19.51
N GLN A 150 -5.15 -1.75 19.38
CA GLN A 150 -5.50 -0.71 20.34
C GLN A 150 -6.85 -0.06 20.05
N ARG A 151 -7.59 -0.54 19.05
CA ARG A 151 -8.88 -0.01 18.59
C ARG A 151 -8.79 1.45 18.13
N ILE A 152 -7.66 1.83 17.57
CA ILE A 152 -7.49 3.14 16.95
C ILE A 152 -7.93 2.98 15.49
N HIS A 153 -8.98 3.71 15.12
CA HIS A 153 -9.50 3.75 13.76
C HIS A 153 -8.50 4.41 12.82
N ILE A 154 -8.43 3.90 11.58
CA ILE A 154 -7.61 4.48 10.51
C ILE A 154 -8.57 5.11 9.50
N GLU A 155 -8.65 6.44 9.54
CA GLU A 155 -9.49 7.22 8.63
C GLU A 155 -8.91 7.27 7.21
N TYR A 156 -9.76 7.41 6.21
CA TYR A 156 -9.36 7.59 4.81
C TYR A 156 -9.88 8.90 4.23
N LEU A 157 -8.96 9.75 3.82
CA LEU A 157 -9.30 11.01 3.16
C LEU A 157 -9.32 10.83 1.65
N GLU A 158 -10.46 10.44 1.10
CA GLU A 158 -10.65 10.10 -0.30
C GLU A 158 -10.33 11.25 -1.27
N HIS A 159 -10.53 12.50 -0.82
CA HIS A 159 -10.35 13.71 -1.65
C HIS A 159 -9.02 14.42 -1.41
N VAL A 160 -8.14 13.87 -0.57
CA VAL A 160 -6.82 14.42 -0.27
C VAL A 160 -5.76 13.59 -0.98
N TYR A 161 -5.23 14.13 -2.08
CA TYR A 161 -4.39 13.35 -2.99
C TYR A 161 -2.90 13.41 -2.66
N VAL A 162 -2.26 12.25 -2.76
CA VAL A 162 -0.81 12.07 -2.77
C VAL A 162 -0.42 11.40 -4.07
N LYS A 163 0.30 12.10 -4.92
CA LYS A 163 0.72 11.62 -6.24
C LYS A 163 2.06 10.91 -6.13
N ASP A 164 2.08 9.62 -6.48
CA ASP A 164 3.19 8.69 -6.34
C ASP A 164 3.72 8.24 -7.71
N GLU A 165 5.04 8.15 -7.87
CA GLU A 165 5.63 7.74 -9.15
C GLU A 165 5.50 6.23 -9.36
N LYS A 166 4.79 5.84 -10.43
CA LYS A 166 4.57 4.43 -10.76
C LYS A 166 5.74 3.83 -11.53
N THR A 167 6.06 2.60 -11.19
CA THR A 167 7.14 1.83 -11.82
C THR A 167 6.86 1.61 -13.30
N GLN A 168 7.83 1.97 -14.15
CA GLN A 168 7.68 1.88 -15.61
C GLN A 168 8.18 0.54 -16.18
N LYS A 169 9.01 -0.20 -15.44
CA LYS A 169 9.64 -1.46 -15.87
C LYS A 169 8.96 -2.68 -15.26
N LYS A 170 8.74 -3.73 -16.05
CA LYS A 170 8.15 -5.01 -15.59
C LYS A 170 8.95 -5.66 -14.45
N GLU A 171 10.27 -5.60 -14.51
CA GLU A 171 11.18 -6.11 -13.47
C GLU A 171 10.97 -5.39 -12.13
N GLY A 172 10.81 -4.06 -12.14
CA GLY A 172 10.53 -3.26 -10.97
C GLY A 172 9.24 -3.69 -10.28
N ILE A 173 8.14 -3.83 -11.05
CA ILE A 173 6.86 -4.33 -10.50
C ILE A 173 7.01 -5.74 -9.92
N LYS A 174 7.70 -6.65 -10.60
CA LYS A 174 7.90 -8.02 -10.10
C LYS A 174 8.59 -8.03 -8.74
N ASN A 175 9.66 -7.24 -8.58
CA ASN A 175 10.41 -7.13 -7.34
C ASN A 175 9.60 -6.45 -6.23
N GLN A 176 8.87 -5.39 -6.56
CA GLN A 176 7.98 -4.68 -5.64
C GLN A 176 6.85 -5.59 -5.13
N ARG A 177 6.17 -6.31 -6.05
CA ARG A 177 5.11 -7.26 -5.69
C ARG A 177 5.62 -8.42 -4.84
N LYS A 178 6.83 -8.94 -5.14
CA LYS A 178 7.47 -9.96 -4.30
C LYS A 178 7.65 -9.48 -2.87
N ARG A 179 8.14 -8.26 -2.67
CA ARG A 179 8.33 -7.65 -1.37
C ARG A 179 6.99 -7.45 -0.63
N TRP A 180 5.97 -6.95 -1.33
CA TRP A 180 4.64 -6.75 -0.74
C TRP A 180 3.97 -8.06 -0.31
N ILE A 181 4.06 -9.11 -1.12
CA ILE A 181 3.53 -10.43 -0.76
C ILE A 181 4.28 -10.98 0.46
N ALA A 182 5.61 -10.84 0.51
CA ALA A 182 6.41 -11.29 1.64
C ALA A 182 6.05 -10.51 2.92
N ALA A 183 5.87 -9.19 2.84
CA ALA A 183 5.44 -8.35 3.96
C ALA A 183 4.04 -8.71 4.44
N GLN A 184 3.09 -8.94 3.53
CA GLN A 184 1.72 -9.37 3.85
C GLN A 184 1.71 -10.71 4.58
N PHE A 185 2.48 -11.68 4.10
CA PHE A 185 2.56 -13.00 4.72
C PHE A 185 3.22 -12.95 6.10
N ASP A 186 4.29 -12.18 6.26
CA ASP A 186 4.97 -12.00 7.53
C ASP A 186 4.06 -11.32 8.56
N SER A 187 3.32 -10.30 8.15
CA SER A 187 2.32 -9.62 8.99
C SER A 187 1.19 -10.55 9.40
N LEU A 188 0.71 -11.41 8.48
CA LEU A 188 -0.29 -12.43 8.79
C LEU A 188 0.21 -13.38 9.88
N VAL A 189 1.42 -13.93 9.71
CA VAL A 189 2.00 -14.88 10.68
C VAL A 189 2.17 -14.24 12.06
N ARG A 190 2.58 -12.96 12.11
CA ARG A 190 2.74 -12.22 13.37
C ARG A 190 1.41 -11.87 14.04
N ALA A 191 0.37 -11.59 13.26
CA ALA A 191 -0.94 -11.18 13.77
C ALA A 191 -1.85 -12.36 14.15
N LEU A 192 -1.67 -13.52 13.50
CA LEU A 192 -2.51 -14.70 13.68
C LEU A 192 -2.63 -15.21 15.13
N PRO A 193 -1.59 -15.19 15.97
CA PRO A 193 -1.68 -15.61 17.38
C PRO A 193 -2.65 -14.76 18.21
N ASP A 194 -2.80 -13.47 17.89
CA ASP A 194 -3.73 -12.59 18.60
C ASP A 194 -5.18 -12.69 18.07
N PHE A 195 -5.38 -13.25 16.89
CA PHE A 195 -6.69 -13.33 16.22
C PHE A 195 -7.80 -13.94 17.08
N PRO A 196 -7.64 -15.11 17.75
CA PRO A 196 -8.73 -15.68 18.57
C PRO A 196 -9.11 -14.76 19.73
N LYS A 197 -8.14 -14.12 20.35
CA LYS A 197 -8.36 -13.21 21.48
C LYS A 197 -9.10 -11.95 21.03
N GLU A 198 -8.69 -11.34 19.93
CA GLU A 198 -9.33 -10.14 19.42
C GLU A 198 -10.73 -10.43 18.86
N LEU A 199 -10.95 -11.61 18.28
CA LEU A 199 -12.28 -12.07 17.87
C LEU A 199 -13.22 -12.18 19.08
N LEU A 200 -12.78 -12.83 20.17
CA LEU A 200 -13.58 -12.94 21.41
C LEU A 200 -13.86 -11.59 22.07
N ARG A 201 -13.00 -10.60 21.84
CA ARG A 201 -13.19 -9.23 22.32
C ARG A 201 -14.11 -8.38 21.42
N GLY A 202 -14.57 -8.92 20.30
CA GLY A 202 -15.35 -8.20 19.31
C GLY A 202 -14.56 -7.12 18.58
N ASN A 203 -13.23 -7.29 18.42
CA ASN A 203 -12.38 -6.39 17.62
C ASN A 203 -12.49 -6.79 16.15
N ILE A 204 -13.62 -6.43 15.52
CA ILE A 204 -13.93 -6.81 14.15
C ILE A 204 -12.91 -6.22 13.18
N ASP A 205 -12.48 -4.99 13.42
CA ASP A 205 -11.53 -4.27 12.58
C ASP A 205 -10.17 -4.98 12.47
N TYR A 206 -9.65 -5.45 13.61
CA TYR A 206 -8.44 -6.27 13.63
C TYR A 206 -8.64 -7.61 12.92
N CYS A 207 -9.77 -8.27 13.16
CA CYS A 207 -10.08 -9.56 12.55
C CYS A 207 -10.25 -9.46 11.04
N ASP A 208 -10.90 -8.41 10.56
CA ASP A 208 -11.02 -8.11 9.13
C ASP A 208 -9.66 -7.87 8.49
N LYS A 209 -8.77 -7.13 9.14
CA LYS A 209 -7.41 -6.90 8.64
C LYS A 209 -6.61 -8.20 8.52
N VAL A 210 -6.66 -9.06 9.54
CA VAL A 210 -6.01 -10.38 9.48
C VAL A 210 -6.60 -11.22 8.34
N PHE A 211 -7.91 -11.18 8.13
CA PHE A 211 -8.57 -11.83 6.99
C PHE A 211 -8.07 -11.28 5.65
N GLN A 212 -7.96 -9.95 5.49
CA GLN A 212 -7.40 -9.32 4.28
C GLN A 212 -6.01 -9.86 3.94
N TRP A 213 -5.16 -10.08 4.95
CA TRP A 213 -3.81 -10.62 4.73
C TRP A 213 -3.79 -12.10 4.32
N THR A 214 -4.90 -12.85 4.49
CA THR A 214 -5.01 -14.22 3.95
C THR A 214 -5.32 -14.23 2.44
N LEU A 215 -5.79 -13.11 1.89
CA LEU A 215 -6.20 -13.05 0.49
C LEU A 215 -4.99 -13.20 -0.45
N LEU A 216 -5.19 -14.03 -1.48
CA LEU A 216 -4.21 -14.19 -2.55
C LEU A 216 -4.04 -12.89 -3.35
N PRO A 217 -2.87 -12.66 -3.95
CA PRO A 217 -2.69 -11.59 -4.91
C PRO A 217 -3.81 -11.62 -5.96
N ARG A 218 -4.45 -10.49 -6.18
CA ARG A 218 -5.67 -10.34 -7.00
C ARG A 218 -5.57 -11.01 -8.37
N ILE A 219 -4.42 -10.86 -9.05
CA ILE A 219 -4.21 -11.47 -10.37
C ILE A 219 -4.29 -13.00 -10.30
N ILE A 220 -3.83 -13.62 -9.22
CA ILE A 220 -3.91 -15.06 -8.99
C ILE A 220 -5.34 -15.45 -8.69
N LEU A 221 -6.05 -14.67 -7.87
CA LEU A 221 -7.46 -14.90 -7.55
C LEU A 221 -8.31 -14.89 -8.83
N ILE A 222 -8.14 -13.88 -9.70
CA ILE A 222 -8.85 -13.78 -10.98
C ILE A 222 -8.56 -15.02 -11.83
N PHE A 223 -7.29 -15.36 -12.01
CA PHE A 223 -6.90 -16.52 -12.79
C PHE A 223 -7.51 -17.83 -12.27
N CYS A 224 -7.40 -18.08 -10.95
CA CYS A 224 -7.96 -19.28 -10.34
C CYS A 224 -9.47 -19.33 -10.50
N THR A 225 -10.17 -18.22 -10.32
CA THR A 225 -11.64 -18.17 -10.49
C THR A 225 -12.02 -18.55 -11.91
N PHE A 226 -11.40 -17.96 -12.93
CA PHE A 226 -11.69 -18.29 -14.33
C PHE A 226 -11.26 -19.72 -14.69
N PHE A 227 -10.10 -20.16 -14.22
CA PHE A 227 -9.61 -21.52 -14.44
C PHE A 227 -10.58 -22.57 -13.90
N PHE A 228 -11.01 -22.43 -12.64
CA PHE A 228 -11.98 -23.34 -12.05
C PHE A 228 -13.35 -23.24 -12.69
N THR A 229 -13.79 -22.04 -13.09
CA THR A 229 -15.05 -21.87 -13.84
C THR A 229 -15.05 -22.68 -15.12
N ILE A 230 -13.97 -22.60 -15.92
CA ILE A 230 -13.83 -23.36 -17.17
C ILE A 230 -13.76 -24.85 -16.87
N LEU A 231 -12.96 -25.28 -15.91
CA LEU A 231 -12.80 -26.68 -15.55
C LEU A 231 -14.14 -27.31 -15.14
N VAL A 232 -14.90 -26.64 -14.27
CA VAL A 232 -16.23 -27.13 -13.85
C VAL A 232 -17.23 -27.13 -15.02
N THR A 233 -17.13 -26.18 -15.94
CA THR A 233 -17.99 -26.16 -17.14
C THR A 233 -17.76 -27.38 -18.02
N LEU A 234 -16.52 -27.84 -18.17
CA LEU A 234 -16.17 -29.03 -18.96
C LEU A 234 -16.66 -30.33 -18.30
N VAL A 235 -16.72 -30.37 -16.96
CA VAL A 235 -17.14 -31.57 -16.21
C VAL A 235 -18.65 -31.60 -16.01
N SER A 236 -19.28 -30.49 -15.65
CA SER A 236 -20.70 -30.37 -15.35
C SER A 236 -21.21 -28.96 -15.68
N PRO A 237 -21.78 -28.74 -16.87
CA PRO A 237 -22.31 -27.43 -17.25
C PRO A 237 -23.33 -26.86 -16.25
N TYR A 238 -24.19 -27.68 -15.71
CA TYR A 238 -25.19 -27.24 -14.73
C TYR A 238 -24.53 -26.73 -13.44
N SER A 239 -23.56 -27.45 -12.90
CA SER A 239 -22.84 -27.06 -11.70
C SER A 239 -21.94 -25.82 -11.91
N SER A 240 -21.62 -25.47 -13.16
CA SER A 240 -20.79 -24.31 -13.48
C SER A 240 -21.52 -22.97 -13.38
N ILE A 241 -22.85 -22.95 -13.36
CA ILE A 241 -23.65 -21.71 -13.35
C ILE A 241 -23.24 -20.81 -12.16
N LYS A 242 -23.10 -21.37 -10.95
CA LYS A 242 -22.68 -20.63 -9.76
C LYS A 242 -21.27 -20.03 -9.91
N TRP A 243 -20.38 -20.72 -10.60
CA TRP A 243 -19.01 -20.26 -10.85
C TRP A 243 -18.98 -19.12 -11.87
N TRP A 244 -19.83 -19.16 -12.90
CA TRP A 244 -19.99 -18.06 -13.84
C TRP A 244 -20.58 -16.83 -13.17
N ILE A 245 -21.56 -17.00 -12.27
CA ILE A 245 -22.11 -15.89 -11.45
C ILE A 245 -21.00 -15.29 -10.58
N LEU A 246 -20.20 -16.12 -9.91
CA LEU A 246 -19.07 -15.65 -9.10
C LEU A 246 -18.02 -14.91 -9.93
N ALA A 247 -17.62 -15.44 -11.08
CA ALA A 247 -16.68 -14.83 -11.99
C ALA A 247 -17.19 -13.47 -12.52
N PHE A 248 -18.48 -13.39 -12.85
CA PHE A 248 -19.13 -12.15 -13.27
C PHE A 248 -19.19 -11.12 -12.12
N ALA A 249 -19.56 -11.55 -10.91
CA ALA A 249 -19.58 -10.68 -9.74
C ALA A 249 -18.18 -10.14 -9.40
N LEU A 250 -17.15 -10.99 -9.48
CA LEU A 250 -15.76 -10.57 -9.31
C LEU A 250 -15.35 -9.55 -10.38
N PHE A 251 -15.66 -9.82 -11.64
CA PHE A 251 -15.37 -8.89 -12.74
C PHE A 251 -16.08 -7.54 -12.51
N LEU A 252 -17.37 -7.57 -12.18
CA LEU A 252 -18.16 -6.36 -11.94
C LEU A 252 -17.58 -5.55 -10.76
N ALA A 253 -17.24 -6.20 -9.65
CA ALA A 253 -16.64 -5.55 -8.48
C ALA A 253 -15.31 -4.86 -8.82
N LEU A 254 -14.44 -5.52 -9.61
CA LEU A 254 -13.17 -4.94 -10.02
C LEU A 254 -13.35 -3.82 -11.04
N PHE A 255 -14.29 -3.96 -11.97
CA PHE A 255 -14.57 -2.96 -12.99
C PHE A 255 -15.15 -1.68 -12.39
N THR A 256 -16.11 -1.80 -11.47
CA THR A 256 -16.72 -0.64 -10.80
C THR A 256 -15.76 0.07 -9.84
N ALA A 257 -14.73 -0.62 -9.36
CA ALA A 257 -13.68 -0.06 -8.50
C ALA A 257 -12.64 0.79 -9.26
N ILE A 258 -12.66 0.78 -10.60
CA ILE A 258 -11.74 1.58 -11.42
C ILE A 258 -12.41 2.93 -11.73
N PRO A 259 -11.77 4.07 -11.40
CA PRO A 259 -12.30 5.39 -11.76
C PRO A 259 -12.45 5.57 -13.27
N GLY A 260 -13.51 6.28 -13.68
CA GLY A 260 -13.85 6.45 -15.09
C GLY A 260 -12.72 7.05 -15.95
N HIS A 261 -11.89 7.93 -15.39
CA HIS A 261 -10.76 8.52 -16.12
C HIS A 261 -9.66 7.51 -16.51
N LEU A 262 -9.57 6.37 -15.80
CA LEU A 262 -8.66 5.27 -16.14
C LEU A 262 -9.25 4.29 -17.15
N LEU A 263 -10.57 4.30 -17.38
CA LEU A 263 -11.25 3.43 -18.33
C LEU A 263 -11.04 3.93 -19.78
N ASN A 264 -9.84 3.72 -20.29
CA ASN A 264 -9.42 4.20 -21.60
C ASN A 264 -8.75 3.09 -22.45
N LYS A 265 -8.46 3.40 -23.72
CA LYS A 265 -7.83 2.46 -24.65
C LYS A 265 -6.45 1.96 -24.17
N GLN A 266 -5.74 2.78 -23.38
CA GLN A 266 -4.44 2.42 -22.85
C GLN A 266 -4.57 1.33 -21.79
N LEU A 267 -5.54 1.45 -20.86
CA LEU A 267 -5.85 0.40 -19.89
C LEU A 267 -6.25 -0.90 -20.59
N LEU A 268 -7.13 -0.82 -21.59
CA LEU A 268 -7.55 -2.01 -22.35
C LEU A 268 -6.35 -2.73 -22.99
N ARG A 269 -5.43 -1.96 -23.62
CA ARG A 269 -4.19 -2.52 -24.16
C ARG A 269 -3.30 -3.12 -23.06
N ALA A 270 -3.19 -2.43 -21.92
CA ALA A 270 -2.36 -2.85 -20.81
C ALA A 270 -2.84 -4.17 -20.19
N ILE A 271 -4.16 -4.44 -20.16
CA ILE A 271 -4.75 -5.69 -19.65
C ILE A 271 -4.20 -6.91 -20.41
N PHE A 272 -3.90 -6.81 -21.71
CA PHE A 272 -3.28 -7.92 -22.46
C PHE A 272 -1.88 -8.31 -21.95
N GLN A 273 -1.26 -7.50 -21.10
CA GLN A 273 0.02 -7.85 -20.47
C GLN A 273 -0.16 -8.65 -19.16
N LEU A 274 -1.37 -8.76 -18.61
CA LEU A 274 -1.65 -9.48 -17.36
C LEU A 274 -1.17 -10.94 -17.37
N PRO A 275 -1.29 -11.75 -18.45
CA PRO A 275 -0.78 -13.12 -18.45
C PRO A 275 0.72 -13.20 -18.18
N SER A 276 1.52 -12.27 -18.73
CA SER A 276 2.96 -12.24 -18.51
C SER A 276 3.32 -11.83 -17.07
N LEU A 277 2.55 -10.92 -16.49
CA LEU A 277 2.70 -10.50 -15.09
C LEU A 277 2.27 -11.61 -14.13
N LEU A 278 1.21 -12.37 -14.46
CA LEU A 278 0.74 -13.51 -13.68
C LEU A 278 1.87 -14.53 -13.47
N LEU A 279 2.54 -14.95 -14.55
CA LEU A 279 3.66 -15.90 -14.47
C LEU A 279 4.79 -15.37 -13.58
N GLY A 280 5.10 -14.09 -13.68
CA GLY A 280 6.09 -13.42 -12.82
C GLY A 280 5.69 -13.42 -11.34
N ILE A 281 4.45 -13.11 -11.04
CA ILE A 281 3.92 -13.05 -9.67
C ILE A 281 3.77 -14.46 -9.09
N ALA A 282 3.26 -15.42 -9.85
CA ALA A 282 3.14 -16.81 -9.43
C ALA A 282 4.51 -17.39 -9.05
N SER A 283 5.55 -17.10 -9.86
CA SER A 283 6.92 -17.55 -9.55
C SER A 283 7.46 -16.93 -8.25
N ASN A 284 6.97 -15.75 -7.84
CA ASN A 284 7.37 -15.08 -6.61
C ASN A 284 6.84 -15.80 -5.37
N LEU A 285 5.65 -16.43 -5.43
CA LEU A 285 5.10 -17.18 -4.30
C LEU A 285 6.03 -18.30 -3.80
N PHE A 286 6.80 -18.91 -4.72
CA PHE A 286 7.75 -19.96 -4.39
C PHE A 286 9.11 -19.42 -3.90
N LYS A 287 9.34 -18.09 -3.96
CA LYS A 287 10.64 -17.45 -3.66
C LYS A 287 10.52 -16.35 -2.59
N LEU A 288 9.58 -16.47 -1.66
CA LEU A 288 9.31 -15.44 -0.65
C LEU A 288 10.34 -15.43 0.48
N LYS A 289 11.02 -16.57 0.75
CA LYS A 289 11.94 -16.70 1.89
C LYS A 289 13.05 -15.64 1.84
N GLY A 290 13.09 -14.77 2.85
CA GLY A 290 14.11 -13.71 2.98
C GLY A 290 13.84 -12.43 2.17
N ALA A 291 12.76 -12.33 1.39
CA ALA A 291 12.46 -11.16 0.56
C ALA A 291 12.11 -9.90 1.37
N ASN A 292 11.73 -10.06 2.65
CA ASN A 292 11.36 -8.97 3.56
C ASN A 292 12.53 -8.47 4.43
N LYS A 293 13.74 -9.05 4.30
CA LYS A 293 14.89 -8.72 5.16
C LYS A 293 15.80 -7.62 4.60
N LYS A 294 15.75 -7.34 3.29
CA LYS A 294 16.61 -6.32 2.66
C LYS A 294 15.76 -5.37 1.82
N PHE A 295 15.97 -4.08 2.02
CA PHE A 295 15.41 -3.05 1.16
C PHE A 295 16.05 -3.15 -0.23
N ILE A 296 15.27 -3.54 -1.24
CA ILE A 296 15.70 -3.53 -2.64
C ILE A 296 15.22 -2.22 -3.23
N HIS A 297 16.16 -1.35 -3.59
CA HIS A 297 15.86 -0.08 -4.24
C HIS A 297 15.15 -0.35 -5.59
N THR A 298 13.98 0.26 -5.77
CA THR A 298 13.28 0.25 -7.06
C THR A 298 13.80 1.44 -7.86
N GLU A 299 14.47 1.20 -8.99
CA GLU A 299 14.86 2.28 -9.89
C GLU A 299 13.61 2.92 -10.51
N HIS A 300 13.33 4.17 -10.17
CA HIS A 300 12.36 5.00 -10.87
C HIS A 300 13.02 5.55 -12.13
N GLY A 301 12.40 5.33 -13.28
CA GLY A 301 12.98 5.70 -14.55
C GLY A 301 12.61 7.10 -14.97
N ASN A 302 13.43 8.09 -14.66
CA ASN A 302 13.78 9.12 -15.63
C ASN A 302 15.10 9.81 -15.25
N LYS A 303 16.19 9.42 -15.93
CA LYS A 303 17.37 10.30 -16.10
C LYS A 303 17.05 11.29 -17.24
N GLY A 304 16.05 12.14 -17.05
CA GLY A 304 15.62 13.08 -18.06
C GLY A 304 15.03 14.33 -17.42
N ARG A 305 15.85 15.37 -17.35
CA ARG A 305 15.55 16.81 -17.24
C ARG A 305 14.24 17.18 -16.53
N SER A 306 14.37 17.70 -15.32
CA SER A 306 13.49 18.72 -14.79
C SER A 306 13.55 19.96 -15.72
N GLU A 307 12.53 20.18 -16.51
CA GLU A 307 12.18 21.51 -16.98
C GLU A 307 11.30 22.13 -15.90
N TYR A 308 11.87 23.11 -15.21
CA TYR A 308 11.16 24.08 -14.39
C TYR A 308 10.64 25.20 -15.29
#